data_093217fefd8c7e7e256b74cee9e71041
#
_entry.id   093217fefd8c7e7e256b74cee9e71041
#
_cell.length_a   1.000
_cell.length_b   1.000
_cell.length_c   1.000
_cell.angle_alpha   90.00
_cell.angle_beta   90.00
_cell.angle_gamma   90.00
#
_symmetry.space_group_name_H-M   'P 1'
#
loop_
_entity.id
_entity.type
_entity.pdbx_description
1 polymer ?
#
loop_
_entity_poly.entity_id
_entity_poly.type
_entity_poly.pdbx_seq_one_letter_code
_entity_poly.pdbx_strand_id
1 'polypeptide(L)'
;LESVLTLNGLKLVSGWYSGTLINNNIEDEISRIKPQLELFKRTGASVIVYGETYRTVQNKIGIPLNRRPKLDQFDIKDYGKKLSQLAEFCEDKGVPLTFHHHMGTAVETEEEISKIMLTTSEEVGLLLDTGHLYFAEGNYKNLISKFGKRINHVHTKDIRKNILDTI
;
A
#
# COMPACT_ATOMS: atom_id res chain seq x y z
N LEU A 1 15.01 -4.23 -17.01
CA LEU A 1 14.70 -2.94 -16.38
C LEU A 1 15.96 -2.09 -16.19
N GLU A 2 16.99 -2.58 -15.47
CA GLU A 2 18.23 -1.84 -15.14
C GLU A 2 18.88 -1.20 -16.36
N SER A 3 19.10 -1.96 -17.44
CA SER A 3 19.68 -1.45 -18.68
C SER A 3 18.85 -0.33 -19.32
N VAL A 4 17.53 -0.44 -19.29
CA VAL A 4 16.63 0.61 -19.82
C VAL A 4 16.73 1.90 -19.00
N LEU A 5 16.75 1.78 -17.67
CA LEU A 5 16.91 2.93 -16.78
C LEU A 5 18.24 3.64 -17.02
N THR A 6 19.35 2.88 -17.04
CA THR A 6 20.70 3.42 -17.27
C THR A 6 20.83 4.11 -18.62
N LEU A 7 20.36 3.46 -19.69
CA LEU A 7 20.43 4.02 -21.06
C LEU A 7 19.66 5.33 -21.24
N ASN A 8 18.59 5.52 -20.43
CA ASN A 8 17.73 6.71 -20.52
C ASN A 8 17.96 7.72 -19.38
N GLY A 9 18.99 7.52 -18.55
CA GLY A 9 19.26 8.42 -17.41
C GLY A 9 18.13 8.47 -16.38
N LEU A 10 17.33 7.40 -16.26
CA LEU A 10 16.18 7.32 -15.36
C LEU A 10 16.57 6.65 -14.03
N LYS A 11 15.88 7.02 -12.98
CA LYS A 11 15.98 6.39 -11.66
C LYS A 11 14.67 5.70 -11.29
N LEU A 12 14.74 4.49 -10.72
CA LEU A 12 13.58 3.85 -10.14
C LEU A 12 13.32 4.47 -8.76
N VAL A 13 12.14 5.04 -8.56
CA VAL A 13 11.76 5.62 -7.27
C VAL A 13 11.07 4.58 -6.39
N SER A 14 10.13 3.82 -6.96
CA SER A 14 9.35 2.80 -6.26
C SER A 14 8.72 1.84 -7.26
N GLY A 15 8.00 0.84 -6.76
CA GLY A 15 7.16 -0.03 -7.59
C GLY A 15 6.17 -0.82 -6.75
N TRP A 16 5.08 -1.22 -7.40
CA TRP A 16 3.96 -1.92 -6.79
C TRP A 16 4.27 -3.39 -6.53
N TYR A 17 3.92 -3.85 -5.33
CA TYR A 17 3.87 -5.26 -4.96
C TYR A 17 2.44 -5.65 -4.54
N SER A 18 1.88 -6.67 -5.18
CA SER A 18 0.55 -7.21 -4.87
C SER A 18 0.66 -8.24 -3.74
N GLY A 19 0.45 -7.80 -2.51
CA GLY A 19 0.45 -8.64 -1.33
C GLY A 19 -0.88 -9.34 -1.07
N THR A 20 -0.85 -10.42 -0.30
CA THR A 20 -2.03 -11.18 0.11
C THR A 20 -1.90 -11.70 1.55
N LEU A 21 -1.28 -10.90 2.44
CA LEU A 21 -1.03 -11.26 3.83
C LEU A 21 -2.30 -11.56 4.64
N ILE A 22 -3.44 -11.00 4.26
CA ILE A 22 -4.73 -11.37 4.88
C ILE A 22 -4.97 -12.87 4.84
N ASN A 23 -4.57 -13.55 3.75
CA ASN A 23 -4.83 -14.97 3.53
C ASN A 23 -3.58 -15.86 3.56
N ASN A 24 -2.40 -15.28 3.61
CA ASN A 24 -1.12 -16.00 3.60
C ASN A 24 -0.42 -15.94 4.95
N ASN A 25 0.51 -16.87 5.16
CA ASN A 25 1.50 -16.77 6.22
C ASN A 25 2.64 -15.79 5.80
N ILE A 26 3.44 -15.38 6.77
CA ILE A 26 4.50 -14.39 6.54
C ILE A 26 5.69 -14.98 5.76
N GLU A 27 6.01 -16.24 5.96
CA GLU A 27 7.13 -16.91 5.31
C GLU A 27 6.92 -17.01 3.78
N ASP A 28 5.71 -17.36 3.36
CA ASP A 28 5.34 -17.40 1.95
C ASP A 28 5.36 -16.00 1.33
N GLU A 29 4.88 -14.97 2.04
CA GLU A 29 4.89 -13.61 1.55
C GLU A 29 6.31 -13.06 1.42
N ILE A 30 7.19 -13.32 2.39
CA ILE A 30 8.63 -13.00 2.31
C ILE A 30 9.28 -13.68 1.11
N SER A 31 8.98 -14.96 0.89
CA SER A 31 9.52 -15.69 -0.26
C SER A 31 9.10 -15.06 -1.60
N ARG A 32 7.85 -14.60 -1.70
CA ARG A 32 7.29 -13.99 -2.91
C ARG A 32 7.80 -12.58 -3.18
N ILE A 33 7.98 -11.73 -2.15
CA ILE A 33 8.43 -10.36 -2.31
C ILE A 33 9.94 -10.27 -2.60
N LYS A 34 10.72 -11.24 -2.13
CA LYS A 34 12.19 -11.24 -2.16
C LYS A 34 12.81 -10.95 -3.54
N PRO A 35 12.38 -11.57 -4.66
CA PRO A 35 12.96 -11.28 -5.97
C PRO A 35 12.78 -9.81 -6.41
N GLN A 36 11.61 -9.22 -6.12
CA GLN A 36 11.34 -7.83 -6.44
C GLN A 36 12.14 -6.88 -5.53
N LEU A 37 12.27 -7.22 -4.25
CA LEU A 37 13.05 -6.46 -3.28
C LEU A 37 14.53 -6.41 -3.67
N GLU A 38 15.10 -7.54 -4.11
CA GLU A 38 16.48 -7.60 -4.61
C GLU A 38 16.68 -6.74 -5.87
N LEU A 39 15.71 -6.73 -6.78
CA LEU A 39 15.73 -5.85 -7.95
C LEU A 39 15.72 -4.38 -7.53
N PHE A 40 14.85 -4.01 -6.58
CA PHE A 40 14.70 -2.64 -6.10
C PHE A 40 15.97 -2.15 -5.38
N LYS A 41 16.56 -3.00 -4.56
CA LYS A 41 17.85 -2.71 -3.92
C LYS A 41 18.94 -2.40 -4.96
N ARG A 42 19.07 -3.22 -6.02
CA ARG A 42 20.06 -2.99 -7.06
C ARG A 42 19.80 -1.74 -7.89
N THR A 43 18.53 -1.38 -8.09
CA THR A 43 18.14 -0.19 -8.89
C THR A 43 18.03 1.08 -8.07
N GLY A 44 18.24 1.01 -6.73
CA GLY A 44 18.22 2.16 -5.84
C GLY A 44 16.83 2.72 -5.58
N ALA A 45 15.77 1.90 -5.70
CA ALA A 45 14.41 2.31 -5.34
C ALA A 45 14.32 2.71 -3.87
N SER A 46 13.64 3.80 -3.57
CA SER A 46 13.54 4.35 -2.22
C SER A 46 12.61 3.54 -1.33
N VAL A 47 11.56 2.95 -1.90
CA VAL A 47 10.56 2.16 -1.18
C VAL A 47 9.97 1.06 -2.07
N ILE A 48 9.40 0.02 -1.45
CA ILE A 48 8.50 -0.93 -2.10
C ILE A 48 7.06 -0.63 -1.70
N VAL A 49 6.18 -0.43 -2.71
CA VAL A 49 4.77 -0.11 -2.48
C VAL A 49 3.98 -1.40 -2.31
N TYR A 50 3.55 -1.69 -1.09
CA TYR A 50 2.72 -2.83 -0.76
C TYR A 50 1.24 -2.49 -0.84
N GLY A 51 0.49 -3.17 -1.71
CA GLY A 51 -0.97 -3.14 -1.73
C GLY A 51 -1.56 -4.49 -1.37
N GLU A 52 -2.48 -4.53 -0.39
CA GLU A 52 -3.24 -5.73 -0.08
C GLU A 52 -4.27 -6.03 -1.16
N THR A 53 -4.12 -7.15 -1.86
CA THR A 53 -4.94 -7.49 -3.02
C THR A 53 -5.90 -8.68 -2.79
N TYR A 54 -5.92 -9.24 -1.59
CA TYR A 54 -6.81 -10.35 -1.30
C TYR A 54 -8.28 -9.96 -1.46
N ARG A 55 -8.98 -10.66 -2.36
CA ARG A 55 -10.40 -10.43 -2.71
C ARG A 55 -10.73 -9.02 -3.20
N THR A 56 -9.75 -8.22 -3.61
CA THR A 56 -10.00 -6.89 -4.18
C THR A 56 -10.93 -6.95 -5.39
N VAL A 57 -11.70 -5.89 -5.60
CA VAL A 57 -12.63 -5.75 -6.75
C VAL A 57 -12.18 -4.68 -7.75
N GLN A 58 -11.13 -3.93 -7.46
CA GLN A 58 -10.68 -2.78 -8.26
C GLN A 58 -10.45 -3.06 -9.75
N ASN A 59 -10.09 -4.30 -10.10
CA ASN A 59 -9.82 -4.71 -11.48
C ASN A 59 -10.90 -5.64 -12.06
N LYS A 60 -12.06 -5.73 -11.41
CA LYS A 60 -13.14 -6.63 -11.82
C LYS A 60 -14.26 -5.84 -12.48
N ILE A 61 -14.25 -5.84 -13.82
CA ILE A 61 -15.31 -5.21 -14.63
C ILE A 61 -16.68 -5.81 -14.22
N GLY A 62 -17.67 -4.94 -14.00
CA GLY A 62 -19.03 -5.32 -13.63
C GLY A 62 -19.25 -5.61 -12.14
N ILE A 63 -18.20 -5.51 -11.30
CA ILE A 63 -18.35 -5.57 -9.85
C ILE A 63 -18.23 -4.16 -9.28
N PRO A 64 -19.30 -3.64 -8.64
CA PRO A 64 -19.24 -2.33 -7.99
C PRO A 64 -18.19 -2.24 -6.89
N LEU A 65 -17.52 -1.09 -6.75
CA LEU A 65 -16.46 -0.90 -5.74
C LEU A 65 -16.95 -1.08 -4.30
N ASN A 66 -18.24 -0.80 -4.02
CA ASN A 66 -18.83 -1.04 -2.70
C ASN A 66 -18.94 -2.53 -2.31
N ARG A 67 -18.69 -3.47 -3.25
CA ARG A 67 -18.58 -4.92 -2.98
C ARG A 67 -17.15 -5.33 -2.57
N ARG A 68 -16.28 -4.36 -2.34
CA ARG A 68 -14.93 -4.60 -1.84
C ARG A 68 -14.92 -5.40 -0.52
N PRO A 69 -13.86 -6.14 -0.20
CA PRO A 69 -13.69 -6.71 1.14
C PRO A 69 -13.62 -5.55 2.17
N LYS A 70 -14.11 -5.80 3.37
CA LYS A 70 -14.05 -4.85 4.49
C LYS A 70 -13.01 -5.33 5.49
N LEU A 71 -12.25 -4.39 6.07
CA LEU A 71 -11.17 -4.72 7.01
C LEU A 71 -11.68 -5.47 8.25
N ASP A 72 -12.88 -5.13 8.72
CA ASP A 72 -13.54 -5.76 9.89
C ASP A 72 -13.93 -7.24 9.67
N GLN A 73 -13.85 -7.74 8.43
CA GLN A 73 -14.05 -9.15 8.10
C GLN A 73 -12.81 -10.02 8.40
N PHE A 74 -11.71 -9.42 8.81
CA PHE A 74 -10.42 -10.09 9.01
C PHE A 74 -9.89 -9.85 10.43
N ASP A 75 -8.99 -10.71 10.87
CA ASP A 75 -8.23 -10.48 12.10
C ASP A 75 -7.19 -9.38 11.87
N ILE A 76 -7.54 -8.15 12.26
CA ILE A 76 -6.70 -6.97 12.10
C ILE A 76 -5.38 -7.10 12.88
N LYS A 77 -5.40 -7.77 14.04
CA LYS A 77 -4.21 -7.95 14.88
C LYS A 77 -3.22 -8.92 14.22
N ASP A 78 -3.72 -10.05 13.71
CA ASP A 78 -2.89 -11.01 12.98
C ASP A 78 -2.33 -10.37 11.70
N TYR A 79 -3.18 -9.69 10.92
CA TYR A 79 -2.76 -8.98 9.72
C TYR A 79 -1.71 -7.91 10.02
N GLY A 80 -1.94 -7.05 11.03
CA GLY A 80 -1.01 -6.00 11.44
C GLY A 80 0.34 -6.56 11.90
N LYS A 81 0.34 -7.67 12.64
CA LYS A 81 1.56 -8.38 13.03
C LYS A 81 2.36 -8.87 11.82
N LYS A 82 1.70 -9.56 10.89
CA LYS A 82 2.35 -10.06 9.66
C LYS A 82 2.88 -8.91 8.79
N LEU A 83 2.13 -7.82 8.66
CA LEU A 83 2.55 -6.64 7.90
C LEU A 83 3.77 -5.96 8.54
N SER A 84 3.83 -5.90 9.87
CA SER A 84 5.00 -5.40 10.60
C SER A 84 6.24 -6.26 10.34
N GLN A 85 6.11 -7.57 10.43
CA GLN A 85 7.22 -8.50 10.15
C GLN A 85 7.70 -8.38 8.70
N LEU A 86 6.80 -8.16 7.75
CA LEU A 86 7.19 -7.94 6.35
C LEU A 86 7.92 -6.61 6.18
N ALA A 87 7.47 -5.55 6.86
CA ALA A 87 8.11 -4.24 6.80
C ALA A 87 9.52 -4.27 7.43
N GLU A 88 9.68 -4.89 8.59
CA GLU A 88 10.98 -5.15 9.22
C GLU A 88 11.94 -5.89 8.27
N PHE A 89 11.44 -6.96 7.63
CA PHE A 89 12.23 -7.68 6.63
C PHE A 89 12.65 -6.80 5.45
N CYS A 90 11.77 -5.94 4.94
CA CYS A 90 12.06 -5.02 3.85
C CYS A 90 13.11 -3.97 4.26
N GLU A 91 12.97 -3.41 5.46
CA GLU A 91 13.92 -2.45 6.05
C GLU A 91 15.32 -3.07 6.20
N ASP A 92 15.42 -4.29 6.74
CA ASP A 92 16.69 -5.03 6.85
C ASP A 92 17.36 -5.27 5.49
N LYS A 93 16.61 -5.33 4.41
CA LYS A 93 17.12 -5.43 3.03
C LYS A 93 17.50 -4.07 2.43
N GLY A 94 17.18 -2.97 3.12
CA GLY A 94 17.49 -1.60 2.69
C GLY A 94 16.50 -1.03 1.67
N VAL A 95 15.28 -1.57 1.60
CA VAL A 95 14.17 -1.04 0.78
C VAL A 95 12.92 -1.00 1.65
N PRO A 96 12.66 0.11 2.36
CA PRO A 96 11.51 0.25 3.25
C PRO A 96 10.18 -0.05 2.56
N LEU A 97 9.25 -0.66 3.30
CA LEU A 97 7.90 -0.90 2.83
C LEU A 97 7.03 0.34 3.05
N THR A 98 6.21 0.66 2.06
CA THR A 98 5.13 1.65 2.20
C THR A 98 3.78 1.00 1.91
N PHE A 99 2.88 1.04 2.89
CA PHE A 99 1.52 0.50 2.76
C PHE A 99 0.64 1.43 1.95
N HIS A 100 0.05 0.92 0.87
CA HIS A 100 -0.84 1.67 0.00
C HIS A 100 -2.31 1.28 0.24
N HIS A 101 -3.09 2.20 0.82
CA HIS A 101 -4.54 2.12 0.82
C HIS A 101 -5.09 2.37 -0.58
N HIS A 102 -6.15 1.67 -1.00
CA HIS A 102 -6.63 1.78 -2.37
C HIS A 102 -8.13 1.50 -2.47
N MET A 103 -8.83 2.23 -3.35
CA MET A 103 -10.22 1.95 -3.66
C MET A 103 -10.41 0.49 -4.09
N GLY A 104 -11.50 -0.14 -3.64
CA GLY A 104 -11.82 -1.52 -3.98
C GLY A 104 -11.02 -2.59 -3.23
N THR A 105 -10.20 -2.21 -2.23
CA THR A 105 -9.43 -3.14 -1.38
C THR A 105 -10.00 -3.19 0.05
N ALA A 106 -9.40 -4.02 0.91
CA ALA A 106 -9.81 -4.14 2.31
C ALA A 106 -9.54 -2.88 3.14
N VAL A 107 -8.58 -2.03 2.71
CA VAL A 107 -8.22 -0.78 3.39
C VAL A 107 -8.37 0.38 2.42
N GLU A 108 -9.49 1.10 2.54
CA GLU A 108 -9.86 2.19 1.65
C GLU A 108 -10.11 3.50 2.41
N THR A 109 -10.86 3.44 3.53
CA THR A 109 -11.31 4.63 4.26
C THR A 109 -10.26 5.15 5.24
N GLU A 110 -10.36 6.43 5.63
CA GLU A 110 -9.50 7.05 6.66
C GLU A 110 -9.51 6.25 7.97
N GLU A 111 -10.67 5.71 8.36
CA GLU A 111 -10.82 4.90 9.55
C GLU A 111 -10.05 3.58 9.44
N GLU A 112 -10.18 2.87 8.30
CA GLU A 112 -9.46 1.61 8.05
C GLU A 112 -7.95 1.84 7.97
N ILE A 113 -7.50 2.93 7.32
CA ILE A 113 -6.09 3.34 7.30
C ILE A 113 -5.59 3.56 8.74
N SER A 114 -6.35 4.32 9.54
CA SER A 114 -5.98 4.59 10.93
C SER A 114 -5.90 3.30 11.75
N LYS A 115 -6.82 2.35 11.56
CA LYS A 115 -6.79 1.04 12.24
C LYS A 115 -5.52 0.27 11.90
N ILE A 116 -5.16 0.19 10.64
CA ILE A 116 -3.93 -0.50 10.22
C ILE A 116 -2.70 0.18 10.78
N MET A 117 -2.58 1.49 10.64
CA MET A 117 -1.40 2.22 11.13
C MET A 117 -1.23 2.14 12.65
N LEU A 118 -2.32 2.01 13.41
CA LEU A 118 -2.28 1.83 14.87
C LEU A 118 -1.99 0.38 15.32
N THR A 119 -2.17 -0.60 14.44
CA THR A 119 -1.91 -2.01 14.75
C THR A 119 -0.59 -2.53 14.18
N THR A 120 0.17 -1.67 13.52
CA THR A 120 1.46 -2.00 12.90
C THR A 120 2.61 -1.26 13.57
N SER A 121 3.83 -1.84 13.45
CA SER A 121 5.06 -1.22 13.93
C SER A 121 5.44 0.03 13.11
N GLU A 122 6.42 0.80 13.59
CA GLU A 122 6.87 2.05 12.96
C GLU A 122 7.54 1.83 11.58
N GLU A 123 8.05 0.62 11.32
CA GLU A 123 8.67 0.23 10.04
C GLU A 123 7.65 0.15 8.90
N VAL A 124 6.35 0.00 9.22
CA VAL A 124 5.30 0.08 8.19
C VAL A 124 5.09 1.55 7.82
N GLY A 125 5.70 1.98 6.73
CA GLY A 125 5.45 3.30 6.16
C GLY A 125 4.03 3.44 5.60
N LEU A 126 3.53 4.66 5.51
CA LEU A 126 2.25 4.98 4.86
C LEU A 126 2.50 5.65 3.51
N LEU A 127 1.94 5.09 2.46
CA LEU A 127 1.77 5.81 1.21
C LEU A 127 0.50 6.64 1.30
N LEU A 128 0.63 7.96 1.29
CA LEU A 128 -0.50 8.88 1.23
C LEU A 128 -0.92 9.09 -0.23
N ASP A 129 -2.05 8.51 -0.62
CA ASP A 129 -2.63 8.70 -1.95
C ASP A 129 -3.82 9.67 -1.86
N THR A 130 -3.68 10.86 -2.42
CA THR A 130 -4.70 11.91 -2.31
C THR A 130 -5.98 11.57 -3.06
N GLY A 131 -5.89 10.87 -4.19
CA GLY A 131 -7.05 10.51 -5.00
C GLY A 131 -7.87 9.38 -4.39
N HIS A 132 -7.23 8.29 -3.95
CA HIS A 132 -7.94 7.20 -3.28
C HIS A 132 -8.56 7.65 -1.97
N LEU A 133 -7.87 8.51 -1.22
CA LEU A 133 -8.41 9.06 0.02
C LEU A 133 -9.62 9.98 -0.24
N TYR A 134 -9.54 10.85 -1.25
CA TYR A 134 -10.65 11.72 -1.64
C TYR A 134 -11.88 10.91 -2.13
N PHE A 135 -11.64 9.85 -2.91
CA PHE A 135 -12.69 8.92 -3.33
C PHE A 135 -13.44 8.32 -2.13
N ALA A 136 -12.73 8.00 -1.06
CA ALA A 136 -13.27 7.43 0.18
C ALA A 136 -13.76 8.50 1.19
N GLU A 137 -13.93 9.76 0.75
CA GLU A 137 -14.36 10.90 1.58
C GLU A 137 -13.44 11.19 2.78
N GLY A 138 -12.19 10.73 2.73
CA GLY A 138 -11.22 10.92 3.80
C GLY A 138 -10.50 12.26 3.72
N ASN A 139 -9.92 12.68 4.85
CA ASN A 139 -9.19 13.94 4.98
C ASN A 139 -7.69 13.69 5.16
N TYR A 140 -6.90 14.05 4.15
CA TYR A 140 -5.44 13.89 4.18
C TYR A 140 -4.77 14.66 5.32
N LYS A 141 -5.32 15.80 5.77
CA LYS A 141 -4.78 16.57 6.90
C LYS A 141 -4.83 15.78 8.20
N ASN A 142 -5.89 15.01 8.41
CA ASN A 142 -6.01 14.14 9.58
C ASN A 142 -4.93 13.04 9.57
N LEU A 143 -4.71 12.39 8.42
CA LEU A 143 -3.68 11.36 8.28
C LEU A 143 -2.28 11.95 8.45
N ILE A 144 -1.99 13.14 7.91
CA ILE A 144 -0.71 13.82 8.10
C ILE A 144 -0.51 14.16 9.59
N SER A 145 -1.53 14.67 10.26
CA SER A 145 -1.44 15.00 11.69
C SER A 145 -1.17 13.79 12.56
N LYS A 146 -1.80 12.63 12.25
CA LYS A 146 -1.68 11.40 13.05
C LYS A 146 -0.40 10.60 12.70
N PHE A 147 -0.08 10.49 11.42
CA PHE A 147 0.91 9.54 10.90
C PHE A 147 2.01 10.18 10.05
N GLY A 148 2.16 11.51 10.10
CA GLY A 148 3.09 12.26 9.24
C GLY A 148 4.53 11.73 9.26
N LYS A 149 5.01 11.26 10.43
CA LYS A 149 6.35 10.67 10.58
C LYS A 149 6.52 9.33 9.85
N ARG A 150 5.41 8.64 9.59
CA ARG A 150 5.39 7.34 8.90
C ARG A 150 5.05 7.47 7.41
N ILE A 151 4.68 8.68 6.92
CA ILE A 151 4.47 8.90 5.49
C ILE A 151 5.84 8.92 4.80
N ASN A 152 6.19 7.85 4.10
CA ASN A 152 7.45 7.70 3.40
C ASN A 152 7.30 7.70 1.87
N HIS A 153 6.06 7.77 1.35
CA HIS A 153 5.75 7.92 -0.07
C HIS A 153 4.43 8.64 -0.29
N VAL A 154 4.28 9.33 -1.43
CA VAL A 154 3.05 10.07 -1.77
C VAL A 154 2.68 9.84 -3.22
N HIS A 155 1.40 9.55 -3.46
CA HIS A 155 0.79 9.64 -4.77
C HIS A 155 -0.15 10.84 -4.81
N THR A 156 0.11 11.79 -5.72
CA THR A 156 -0.79 12.91 -5.95
C THR A 156 -1.70 12.61 -7.13
N LYS A 157 -2.98 12.47 -6.84
CA LYS A 157 -4.03 12.26 -7.84
C LYS A 157 -5.14 13.26 -7.63
N ASP A 158 -5.76 13.68 -8.73
CA ASP A 158 -6.96 14.50 -8.70
C ASP A 158 -8.18 13.67 -9.13
N ILE A 159 -9.36 14.02 -8.62
CA ILE A 159 -10.63 13.37 -8.94
C ILE A 159 -11.61 14.41 -9.47
N ARG A 160 -12.21 14.12 -10.61
CA ARG A 160 -13.28 14.93 -11.17
C ARG A 160 -14.55 14.75 -10.34
N LYS A 161 -14.80 15.70 -9.44
CA LYS A 161 -15.91 15.64 -8.50
C LYS A 161 -17.26 15.43 -9.19
N ASN A 162 -17.52 16.14 -10.30
CA ASN A 162 -18.76 16.00 -11.06
C ASN A 162 -19.00 14.59 -11.62
N ILE A 163 -17.95 13.81 -11.81
CA ILE A 163 -18.06 12.38 -12.20
C ILE A 163 -18.28 11.52 -10.95
N LEU A 164 -17.50 11.77 -9.89
CA LEU A 164 -17.67 11.04 -8.63
C LEU A 164 -19.10 11.13 -8.09
N ASP A 165 -19.71 12.31 -8.16
CA ASP A 165 -21.08 12.56 -7.66
C ASP A 165 -22.15 11.81 -8.48
N THR A 166 -21.80 11.14 -9.60
CA THR A 166 -22.73 10.39 -10.47
C THR A 166 -22.62 8.88 -10.33
N ILE A 167 -21.69 8.37 -9.54
CA ILE A 167 -21.45 6.94 -9.30
C ILE A 167 -21.73 6.56 -7.85
#